data_aeeea6260af0a25c31254e324d70514e
#
_entry.id   aeeea6260af0a25c31254e324d70514e
#
_cell.length_a   1.000
_cell.length_b   1.000
_cell.length_c   1.000
_cell.angle_alpha   90.00
_cell.angle_beta   90.00
_cell.angle_gamma   90.00
#
_symmetry.space_group_name_H-M   'P 1'
#
loop_
_entity.id
_entity.type
_entity.pdbx_description
1 polymer ?
#
loop_
_entity_poly.entity_id
_entity_poly.type
_entity_poly.pdbx_seq_one_letter_code
_entity_poly.pdbx_strand_id
1 'polypeptide(L)'
;MRRIMINASLCDGCKNCTVACMQAHRDTPGTVYDLDLTDIHNESRNHIEKMPDGSYRPIFCRHCDLPECVMSCMSGALSKDPETGIVSYDEKKCGSCFMCVMNCPYGVLKADTATHTKVVKCDFCMKDDAKPNCVKSCPKKAIYVEKTTDEAAKLFGINSNAVGYVVSDDEPDD
;
A
#
# COMPACT_ATOMS: atom_id res chain seq x y z
N MET A 1 0.45 5.78 -14.82
CA MET A 1 0.02 5.60 -13.42
C MET A 1 1.20 5.27 -12.55
N ARG A 2 1.20 5.61 -11.24
CA ARG A 2 2.30 5.27 -10.32
C ARG A 2 1.87 4.08 -9.46
N ARG A 3 2.75 3.08 -9.31
CA ARG A 3 2.48 1.90 -8.48
C ARG A 3 3.68 1.54 -7.63
N ILE A 4 3.42 0.95 -6.46
CA ILE A 4 4.45 0.28 -5.68
C ILE A 4 4.58 -1.13 -6.23
N MET A 5 5.74 -1.41 -6.82
CA MET A 5 6.13 -2.74 -7.28
C MET A 5 6.89 -3.47 -6.17
N ILE A 6 6.86 -4.79 -6.21
CA ILE A 6 7.45 -5.64 -5.18
C ILE A 6 8.28 -6.74 -5.85
N ASN A 7 9.55 -6.80 -5.47
CA ASN A 7 10.37 -7.98 -5.67
C ASN A 7 10.47 -8.74 -4.34
N ALA A 8 9.64 -9.77 -4.18
CA ALA A 8 9.54 -10.49 -2.92
C ALA A 8 10.80 -11.28 -2.59
N SER A 9 11.61 -11.69 -3.58
CA SER A 9 12.83 -12.45 -3.38
C SER A 9 13.92 -11.65 -2.63
N LEU A 10 13.87 -10.32 -2.73
CA LEU A 10 14.78 -9.42 -2.01
C LEU A 10 14.32 -9.07 -0.60
N CYS A 11 13.10 -9.45 -0.22
CA CYS A 11 12.54 -9.10 1.09
C CYS A 11 13.06 -10.04 2.18
N ASP A 12 13.72 -9.49 3.19
CA ASP A 12 14.22 -10.21 4.36
C ASP A 12 13.31 -10.09 5.60
N GLY A 13 12.15 -9.43 5.45
CA GLY A 13 11.19 -9.26 6.55
C GLY A 13 11.59 -8.24 7.61
N CYS A 14 12.53 -7.33 7.34
CA CYS A 14 13.04 -6.34 8.31
C CYS A 14 12.00 -5.34 8.83
N LYS A 15 10.83 -5.21 8.16
CA LYS A 15 9.71 -4.33 8.53
C LYS A 15 10.00 -2.82 8.54
N ASN A 16 11.16 -2.36 8.03
CA ASN A 16 11.46 -0.93 7.94
C ASN A 16 10.36 -0.15 7.19
N CYS A 17 9.80 -0.75 6.12
CA CYS A 17 8.69 -0.17 5.38
C CYS A 17 7.41 0.01 6.22
N THR A 18 7.15 -0.91 7.15
CA THR A 18 6.01 -0.85 8.06
C THR A 18 6.19 0.27 9.08
N VAL A 19 7.37 0.33 9.72
CA VAL A 19 7.71 1.39 10.68
C VAL A 19 7.71 2.77 10.03
N ALA A 20 8.29 2.89 8.82
CA ALA A 20 8.27 4.15 8.07
C ALA A 20 6.85 4.60 7.68
N CYS A 21 5.95 3.65 7.42
CA CYS A 21 4.55 3.96 7.17
C CYS A 21 3.84 4.46 8.43
N MET A 22 4.05 3.82 9.58
CA MET A 22 3.54 4.27 10.88
C MET A 22 4.03 5.68 11.18
N GLN A 23 5.35 5.92 11.07
CA GLN A 23 5.96 7.22 11.30
C GLN A 23 5.38 8.33 10.43
N ALA A 24 5.13 8.06 9.15
CA ALA A 24 4.59 9.04 8.23
C ALA A 24 3.11 9.39 8.46
N HIS A 25 2.39 8.54 9.20
CA HIS A 25 0.95 8.67 9.40
C HIS A 25 0.52 8.81 10.88
N ARG A 26 1.50 8.98 11.78
CA ARG A 26 1.20 9.25 13.19
C ARG A 26 0.61 10.65 13.36
N ASP A 27 -0.25 10.80 14.35
CA ASP A 27 -0.91 12.09 14.64
C ASP A 27 0.01 13.06 15.38
N THR A 28 0.98 12.52 16.14
CA THR A 28 1.91 13.33 16.93
C THR A 28 3.22 13.54 16.19
N PRO A 29 3.78 14.77 16.15
CA PRO A 29 5.09 15.00 15.57
C PRO A 29 6.18 14.30 16.38
N GLY A 30 7.25 13.86 15.71
CA GLY A 30 8.38 13.20 16.37
C GLY A 30 9.24 12.40 15.38
N THR A 31 10.24 11.72 15.89
CA THR A 31 11.16 10.89 15.14
C THR A 31 10.76 9.41 15.20
N VAL A 32 11.42 8.56 14.41
CA VAL A 32 11.22 7.11 14.47
C VAL A 32 11.55 6.52 15.85
N TYR A 33 12.41 7.18 16.61
CA TYR A 33 12.82 6.73 17.95
C TYR A 33 11.75 6.97 19.02
N ASP A 34 10.84 7.91 18.76
CA ASP A 34 9.71 8.23 19.66
C ASP A 34 8.43 7.48 19.29
N LEU A 35 8.52 6.60 18.27
CA LEU A 35 7.37 5.87 17.76
C LEU A 35 7.06 4.67 18.66
N ASP A 36 5.94 4.71 19.35
CA ASP A 36 5.42 3.56 20.09
C ASP A 36 4.77 2.57 19.11
N LEU A 37 5.41 1.41 18.93
CA LEU A 37 4.92 0.36 18.04
C LEU A 37 3.77 -0.46 18.66
N THR A 38 3.50 -0.26 19.94
CA THR A 38 2.41 -0.94 20.66
C THR A 38 1.13 -0.10 20.73
N ASP A 39 1.23 1.17 20.40
CA ASP A 39 0.09 2.08 20.34
C ASP A 39 -0.84 1.70 19.18
N ILE A 40 -2.09 1.40 19.50
CA ILE A 40 -3.13 1.02 18.54
C ILE A 40 -3.46 2.11 17.52
N HIS A 41 -3.09 3.37 17.77
CA HIS A 41 -3.27 4.48 16.84
C HIS A 41 -2.15 4.56 15.79
N ASN A 42 -0.99 3.97 16.06
CA ASN A 42 0.14 3.94 15.14
C ASN A 42 0.04 2.81 14.12
N GLU A 43 -0.95 2.87 13.24
CA GLU A 43 -1.20 1.82 12.28
C GLU A 43 -0.46 1.99 10.95
N SER A 44 0.23 0.95 10.51
CA SER A 44 0.77 0.91 9.15
C SER A 44 -0.32 0.59 8.12
N ARG A 45 -0.13 1.10 6.90
CA ARG A 45 -1.00 0.86 5.74
C ARG A 45 -0.46 -0.24 4.81
N ASN A 46 0.51 -1.00 5.31
CA ASN A 46 1.10 -2.18 4.68
C ASN A 46 1.45 -3.21 5.76
N HIS A 47 1.74 -4.43 5.37
CA HIS A 47 2.26 -5.43 6.27
C HIS A 47 3.18 -6.42 5.55
N ILE A 48 3.98 -7.15 6.33
CA ILE A 48 4.87 -8.20 5.85
C ILE A 48 4.38 -9.50 6.45
N GLU A 49 4.04 -10.44 5.60
CA GLU A 49 3.61 -11.77 5.98
C GLU A 49 4.81 -12.74 5.92
N LYS A 50 4.97 -13.55 6.95
CA LYS A 50 5.95 -14.65 6.93
C LYS A 50 5.26 -15.89 6.39
N MET A 51 5.82 -16.45 5.33
CA MET A 51 5.31 -17.65 4.69
C MET A 51 5.75 -18.91 5.41
N PRO A 52 5.05 -20.06 5.24
CA PRO A 52 5.43 -21.33 5.85
C PRO A 52 6.83 -21.83 5.46
N ASP A 53 7.30 -21.49 4.26
CA ASP A 53 8.63 -21.80 3.74
C ASP A 53 9.76 -20.93 4.33
N GLY A 54 9.40 -19.98 5.22
CA GLY A 54 10.31 -19.05 5.84
C GLY A 54 10.57 -17.77 5.04
N SER A 55 10.08 -17.66 3.81
CA SER A 55 10.16 -16.45 2.99
C SER A 55 9.23 -15.35 3.52
N TYR A 56 9.40 -14.13 3.02
CA TYR A 56 8.57 -12.99 3.41
C TYR A 56 7.83 -12.43 2.21
N ARG A 57 6.53 -12.13 2.40
CA ARG A 57 5.68 -11.53 1.39
C ARG A 57 5.23 -10.13 1.82
N PRO A 58 5.77 -9.08 1.18
CA PRO A 58 5.29 -7.71 1.41
C PRO A 58 3.92 -7.51 0.79
N ILE A 59 2.97 -6.96 1.56
CA ILE A 59 1.60 -6.67 1.13
C ILE A 59 1.35 -5.17 1.19
N PHE A 60 1.12 -4.58 0.01
CA PHE A 60 0.92 -3.15 -0.20
C PHE A 60 -0.31 -2.87 -1.05
N CYS A 61 -0.91 -1.70 -0.88
CA CYS A 61 -1.97 -1.23 -1.76
C CYS A 61 -1.42 -1.00 -3.17
N ARG A 62 -2.09 -1.57 -4.16
CA ARG A 62 -1.70 -1.50 -5.57
C ARG A 62 -2.28 -0.29 -6.30
N HIS A 63 -3.22 0.43 -5.68
CA HIS A 63 -4.00 1.46 -6.37
C HIS A 63 -4.53 0.95 -7.72
N CYS A 64 -5.21 -0.19 -7.68
CA CYS A 64 -5.64 -1.00 -8.84
C CYS A 64 -6.28 -0.17 -9.94
N ASP A 65 -6.19 -0.62 -11.22
CA ASP A 65 -6.85 0.04 -12.35
C ASP A 65 -8.36 -0.10 -12.25
N LEU A 66 -8.82 -1.28 -11.89
CA LEU A 66 -10.21 -1.55 -11.52
C LEU A 66 -10.27 -1.75 -10.00
N PRO A 67 -10.43 -0.67 -9.22
CA PRO A 67 -10.35 -0.74 -7.77
C PRO A 67 -11.66 -1.24 -7.16
N GLU A 68 -11.73 -2.53 -6.83
CA GLU A 68 -12.90 -3.14 -6.18
C GLU A 68 -13.34 -2.38 -4.91
N CYS A 69 -12.38 -1.83 -4.17
CA CYS A 69 -12.67 -1.03 -3.00
C CYS A 69 -13.43 0.28 -3.32
N VAL A 70 -13.19 0.88 -4.48
CA VAL A 70 -13.95 2.06 -4.95
C VAL A 70 -15.33 1.63 -5.45
N MET A 71 -15.37 0.57 -6.25
CA MET A 71 -16.62 0.06 -6.83
C MET A 71 -17.61 -0.42 -5.78
N SER A 72 -17.11 -0.95 -4.67
CA SER A 72 -17.95 -1.42 -3.54
C SER A 72 -18.26 -0.31 -2.52
N CYS A 73 -17.72 0.91 -2.68
CA CYS A 73 -17.95 1.99 -1.73
C CYS A 73 -19.26 2.72 -2.00
N MET A 74 -20.31 2.35 -1.29
CA MET A 74 -21.66 2.93 -1.47
C MET A 74 -21.73 4.41 -1.06
N SER A 75 -20.90 4.86 -0.12
CA SER A 75 -20.88 6.25 0.35
C SER A 75 -20.01 7.18 -0.53
N GLY A 76 -19.27 6.62 -1.50
CA GLY A 76 -18.32 7.40 -2.30
C GLY A 76 -17.12 7.94 -1.51
N ALA A 77 -16.82 7.37 -0.35
CA ALA A 77 -15.66 7.73 0.45
C ALA A 77 -14.34 7.36 -0.22
N LEU A 78 -14.34 6.36 -1.10
CA LEU A 78 -13.19 5.97 -1.90
C LEU A 78 -13.39 6.44 -3.35
N SER A 79 -12.37 7.06 -3.91
CA SER A 79 -12.37 7.53 -5.29
C SER A 79 -11.00 7.32 -5.92
N LYS A 80 -10.97 7.10 -7.23
CA LYS A 80 -9.74 7.00 -8.00
C LYS A 80 -9.53 8.28 -8.80
N ASP A 81 -8.35 8.87 -8.65
CA ASP A 81 -7.90 9.99 -9.46
C ASP A 81 -7.50 9.46 -10.86
N PRO A 82 -8.13 9.96 -11.94
CA PRO A 82 -7.85 9.49 -13.29
C PRO A 82 -6.46 9.90 -13.81
N GLU A 83 -5.89 10.99 -13.30
CA GLU A 83 -4.59 11.50 -13.76
C GLU A 83 -3.43 10.77 -13.10
N THR A 84 -3.49 10.59 -11.77
CA THR A 84 -2.42 9.96 -11.01
C THR A 84 -2.62 8.45 -10.88
N GLY A 85 -3.85 7.96 -11.01
CA GLY A 85 -4.24 6.57 -10.77
C GLY A 85 -4.32 6.20 -9.28
N ILE A 86 -4.16 7.17 -8.39
CA ILE A 86 -4.17 6.93 -6.95
C ILE A 86 -5.60 6.84 -6.44
N VAL A 87 -5.87 5.82 -5.63
CA VAL A 87 -7.14 5.69 -4.92
C VAL A 87 -7.04 6.45 -3.61
N SER A 88 -7.83 7.49 -3.46
CA SER A 88 -7.94 8.32 -2.25
C SER A 88 -9.08 7.86 -1.35
N TYR A 89 -9.04 8.27 -0.10
CA TYR A 89 -10.06 7.99 0.92
C TYR A 89 -10.42 9.27 1.67
N ASP A 90 -11.71 9.57 1.69
CA ASP A 90 -12.31 10.67 2.46
C ASP A 90 -13.04 10.09 3.68
N GLU A 91 -12.42 10.23 4.83
CA GLU A 91 -12.95 9.74 6.10
C GLU A 91 -14.33 10.32 6.44
N LYS A 92 -14.58 11.60 6.07
CA LYS A 92 -15.84 12.29 6.38
C LYS A 92 -17.05 11.70 5.66
N LYS A 93 -16.82 11.02 4.53
CA LYS A 93 -17.87 10.34 3.76
C LYS A 93 -18.03 8.88 4.13
N CYS A 94 -17.13 8.34 4.97
CA CYS A 94 -17.14 6.91 5.29
C CYS A 94 -18.35 6.54 6.15
N GLY A 95 -19.10 5.54 5.71
CA GLY A 95 -20.22 4.98 6.46
C GLY A 95 -19.86 3.75 7.30
N SER A 96 -18.58 3.45 7.52
CA SER A 96 -18.05 2.34 8.34
C SER A 96 -18.62 0.95 8.01
N CYS A 97 -19.00 0.74 6.75
CA CYS A 97 -19.60 -0.53 6.31
C CYS A 97 -18.57 -1.63 5.98
N PHE A 98 -17.30 -1.27 5.85
CA PHE A 98 -16.15 -2.16 5.57
C PHE A 98 -16.24 -3.04 4.32
N MET A 99 -17.16 -2.77 3.41
CA MET A 99 -17.27 -3.50 2.13
C MET A 99 -15.96 -3.42 1.34
N CYS A 100 -15.27 -2.29 1.38
CA CYS A 100 -13.97 -2.11 0.72
C CYS A 100 -12.85 -2.97 1.34
N VAL A 101 -12.93 -3.28 2.63
CA VAL A 101 -12.00 -4.20 3.32
C VAL A 101 -12.24 -5.62 2.83
N MET A 102 -13.52 -6.06 2.78
CA MET A 102 -13.90 -7.40 2.34
C MET A 102 -13.61 -7.64 0.86
N ASN A 103 -13.78 -6.61 0.01
CA ASN A 103 -13.58 -6.73 -1.44
C ASN A 103 -12.14 -6.47 -1.88
N CYS A 104 -11.21 -6.20 -0.97
CA CYS A 104 -9.81 -6.00 -1.35
C CYS A 104 -9.15 -7.34 -1.73
N PRO A 105 -8.76 -7.58 -3.00
CA PRO A 105 -8.17 -8.86 -3.40
C PRO A 105 -6.80 -9.13 -2.79
N TYR A 106 -6.17 -8.07 -2.23
CA TYR A 106 -4.86 -8.17 -1.58
C TYR A 106 -4.94 -8.17 -0.04
N GLY A 107 -6.14 -8.00 0.53
CA GLY A 107 -6.33 -7.96 1.98
C GLY A 107 -5.55 -6.86 2.70
N VAL A 108 -5.25 -5.76 2.00
CA VAL A 108 -4.39 -4.69 2.55
C VAL A 108 -5.18 -3.60 3.26
N LEU A 109 -6.46 -3.43 2.93
CA LEU A 109 -7.33 -2.51 3.64
C LEU A 109 -7.79 -3.18 4.94
N LYS A 110 -7.86 -2.39 6.01
CA LYS A 110 -8.37 -2.87 7.30
C LYS A 110 -9.21 -1.79 7.99
N ALA A 111 -10.07 -2.20 8.90
CA ALA A 111 -10.69 -1.29 9.84
C ALA A 111 -9.60 -0.72 10.78
N ASP A 112 -9.72 0.53 11.21
CA ASP A 112 -8.85 1.06 12.24
C ASP A 112 -9.02 0.29 13.55
N THR A 113 -7.93 0.02 14.23
CA THR A 113 -7.93 -0.83 15.42
C THR A 113 -8.54 -0.12 16.63
N ALA A 114 -8.43 1.21 16.68
CA ALA A 114 -8.84 2.00 17.85
C ALA A 114 -10.36 2.16 17.95
N THR A 115 -11.03 2.51 16.84
CA THR A 115 -12.44 2.89 16.86
C THR A 115 -13.34 2.01 16.03
N HIS A 116 -12.80 1.27 15.08
CA HIS A 116 -13.54 0.52 14.06
C HIS A 116 -14.58 1.38 13.30
N THR A 117 -14.29 2.68 13.12
CA THR A 117 -15.20 3.61 12.44
C THR A 117 -14.69 4.06 11.08
N LYS A 118 -13.44 3.83 10.79
CA LYS A 118 -12.78 4.24 9.55
C LYS A 118 -11.91 3.13 8.96
N VAL A 119 -11.42 3.36 7.76
CA VAL A 119 -10.58 2.39 7.04
C VAL A 119 -9.14 2.88 6.97
N VAL A 120 -8.22 2.03 7.36
CA VAL A 120 -6.78 2.28 7.19
C VAL A 120 -6.40 1.86 5.77
N LYS A 121 -6.00 2.85 4.95
CA LYS A 121 -5.67 2.68 3.55
C LYS A 121 -4.46 3.51 3.15
N CYS A 122 -3.61 2.95 2.31
CA CYS A 122 -2.48 3.67 1.70
C CYS A 122 -2.98 4.86 0.86
N ASP A 123 -2.39 6.03 1.07
CA ASP A 123 -2.62 7.27 0.33
C ASP A 123 -1.45 7.63 -0.61
N PHE A 124 -0.51 6.70 -0.79
CA PHE A 124 0.71 6.90 -1.57
C PHE A 124 1.63 7.99 -1.01
N CYS A 125 1.48 8.37 0.26
CA CYS A 125 2.20 9.49 0.89
C CYS A 125 2.12 10.78 0.06
N MET A 126 0.92 11.14 -0.40
CA MET A 126 0.69 12.32 -1.28
C MET A 126 1.20 13.61 -0.67
N LYS A 127 1.22 13.73 0.67
CA LYS A 127 1.76 14.88 1.39
C LYS A 127 3.27 15.03 1.23
N ASP A 128 3.99 13.96 0.88
CA ASP A 128 5.44 13.90 0.76
C ASP A 128 5.89 13.84 -0.71
N ASP A 129 5.35 14.67 -1.57
CA ASP A 129 5.61 14.73 -3.02
C ASP A 129 5.33 13.40 -3.74
N ALA A 130 4.42 12.61 -3.24
CA ALA A 130 4.10 11.28 -3.73
C ALA A 130 5.33 10.34 -3.84
N LYS A 131 6.25 10.48 -2.89
CA LYS A 131 7.40 9.57 -2.71
C LYS A 131 7.15 8.71 -1.48
N PRO A 132 6.62 7.49 -1.62
CA PRO A 132 6.24 6.65 -0.49
C PRO A 132 7.39 6.40 0.49
N ASN A 133 7.17 6.71 1.77
CA ASN A 133 8.20 6.57 2.80
C ASN A 133 8.63 5.10 2.99
N CYS A 134 7.72 4.16 2.77
CA CYS A 134 8.03 2.74 2.77
C CYS A 134 9.07 2.35 1.70
N VAL A 135 9.01 2.96 0.51
CA VAL A 135 10.00 2.73 -0.57
C VAL A 135 11.35 3.32 -0.18
N LYS A 136 11.36 4.57 0.31
CA LYS A 136 12.60 5.23 0.77
C LYS A 136 13.33 4.46 1.87
N SER A 137 12.57 3.78 2.74
CA SER A 137 13.10 3.07 3.90
C SER A 137 13.53 1.63 3.63
N CYS A 138 13.33 1.10 2.42
CA CYS A 138 13.68 -0.27 2.09
C CYS A 138 15.16 -0.42 1.76
N PRO A 139 16.00 -1.02 2.63
CA PRO A 139 17.43 -1.13 2.39
C PRO A 139 17.78 -2.12 1.27
N LYS A 140 16.89 -3.09 1.02
CA LYS A 140 17.06 -4.13 0.00
C LYS A 140 16.45 -3.73 -1.35
N LYS A 141 15.86 -2.54 -1.46
CA LYS A 141 15.11 -2.10 -2.65
C LYS A 141 14.07 -3.13 -3.13
N ALA A 142 13.57 -3.97 -2.20
CA ALA A 142 12.55 -4.98 -2.47
C ALA A 142 11.20 -4.36 -2.88
N ILE A 143 11.00 -3.07 -2.62
CA ILE A 143 9.84 -2.28 -3.04
C ILE A 143 10.32 -1.00 -3.72
N TYR A 144 9.71 -0.67 -4.85
CA TYR A 144 10.06 0.49 -5.67
C TYR A 144 8.82 1.09 -6.34
N VAL A 145 8.92 2.30 -6.83
CA VAL A 145 7.83 2.97 -7.56
C VAL A 145 8.11 2.91 -9.04
N GLU A 146 7.18 2.34 -9.78
CA GLU A 146 7.20 2.35 -11.24
C GLU A 146 6.12 3.27 -11.79
N LYS A 147 6.44 3.97 -12.88
CA LYS A 147 5.46 4.66 -13.71
C LYS A 147 5.00 3.69 -14.79
N THR A 148 3.87 3.05 -14.59
CA THR A 148 3.30 2.17 -15.61
C THR A 148 2.69 3.03 -16.70
N THR A 149 3.17 2.89 -17.94
CA THR A 149 2.46 3.39 -19.12
C THR A 149 1.37 2.40 -19.46
N ASP A 150 0.20 2.89 -19.93
CA ASP A 150 -0.93 2.02 -20.31
C ASP A 150 -0.57 1.02 -21.41
N GLU A 151 0.50 1.28 -22.18
CA GLU A 151 1.03 0.39 -23.21
C GLU A 151 1.66 -0.87 -22.64
N ALA A 152 2.41 -0.79 -21.54
CA ALA A 152 2.99 -1.97 -20.90
C ALA A 152 1.92 -2.92 -20.35
N ALA A 153 0.85 -2.38 -19.80
CA ALA A 153 -0.28 -3.19 -19.31
C ALA A 153 -0.99 -3.93 -20.44
N LYS A 154 -1.11 -3.32 -21.62
CA LYS A 154 -1.72 -3.92 -22.81
C LYS A 154 -0.83 -4.96 -23.47
N LEU A 155 0.49 -4.74 -23.49
CA LEU A 155 1.46 -5.61 -24.18
C LEU A 155 1.58 -6.98 -23.52
N PHE A 156 1.43 -7.05 -22.20
CA PHE A 156 1.57 -8.29 -21.44
C PHE A 156 0.24 -9.02 -21.17
N GLY A 157 -0.90 -8.52 -21.68
CA GLY A 157 -2.21 -9.14 -21.46
C GLY A 157 -2.54 -9.31 -19.97
N ILE A 158 -1.89 -8.54 -19.12
CA ILE A 158 -2.00 -8.62 -17.69
C ILE A 158 -3.32 -7.98 -17.33
N ASN A 159 -4.27 -8.80 -16.92
CA ASN A 159 -5.42 -8.31 -16.19
C ASN A 159 -4.87 -7.50 -15.00
N SER A 160 -5.10 -6.20 -14.99
CA SER A 160 -4.46 -5.25 -14.07
C SER A 160 -4.66 -5.54 -12.58
N ASN A 161 -5.54 -6.49 -12.27
CA ASN A 161 -5.79 -7.01 -10.92
C ASN A 161 -4.98 -8.28 -10.59
N ALA A 162 -4.41 -8.93 -11.58
CA ALA A 162 -3.59 -10.11 -11.38
C ALA A 162 -2.13 -9.73 -11.60
N VAL A 163 -1.32 -9.86 -10.59
CA VAL A 163 0.13 -9.83 -10.62
C VAL A 163 0.77 -8.54 -10.09
N GLY A 164 1.26 -8.69 -8.97
CA GLY A 164 2.25 -7.83 -8.43
C GLY A 164 3.53 -8.55 -8.04
N TYR A 165 3.82 -9.70 -8.61
CA TYR A 165 5.08 -10.39 -8.37
C TYR A 165 5.78 -10.58 -9.72
N VAL A 166 6.74 -9.71 -9.99
CA VAL A 166 7.73 -9.94 -11.02
C VAL A 166 8.94 -10.54 -10.31
N VAL A 167 9.23 -11.78 -10.63
CA VAL A 167 10.55 -12.35 -10.37
C VAL A 167 11.35 -11.98 -11.62
N SER A 168 12.02 -10.83 -11.60
CA SER A 168 13.02 -10.50 -12.60
C SER A 168 14.38 -10.81 -12.01
N ASP A 169 15.13 -11.65 -12.69
CA ASP A 169 16.55 -11.93 -12.39
C ASP A 169 17.47 -10.77 -12.84
N ASP A 170 16.88 -9.65 -13.29
CA ASP A 170 17.61 -8.50 -13.77
C ASP A 170 17.92 -7.55 -12.60
N GLU A 171 19.20 -7.35 -12.36
CA GLU A 171 19.70 -6.35 -11.43
C GLU A 171 19.26 -4.93 -11.87
N PRO A 172 18.87 -4.04 -10.94
CA PRO A 172 18.61 -2.65 -11.28
C PRO A 172 19.94 -1.98 -11.64
N ASP A 173 20.02 -1.41 -12.82
CA ASP A 173 21.07 -0.48 -13.21
C ASP A 173 21.17 0.69 -12.20
N ASP A 174 22.41 1.10 -11.87
CA ASP A 174 22.82 2.12 -10.90
C ASP A 174 22.15 3.50 -11.09
#